data_4f91a79605963c8f2da02fffd1cc77bb
#
_entry.id   4f91a79605963c8f2da02fffd1cc77bb
#
_cell.length_a   1.000
_cell.length_b   1.000
_cell.length_c   1.000
_cell.angle_alpha   90.00
_cell.angle_beta   90.00
_cell.angle_gamma   90.00
#
_symmetry.space_group_name_H-M   'P 1'
#
loop_
_entity.id
_entity.type
_entity.pdbx_description
1 polymer ?
#
loop_
_entity_poly.entity_id
_entity_poly.type
_entity_poly.pdbx_seq_one_letter_code
_entity_poly.pdbx_strand_id
1 'polypeptide(L)'
;MKKEEILEDLKRKIITGEIHQGESLTEREISETYGISRTPVREILWNLCSVNLAEQDPDKGCRVKTYTINDMIEVYNTREAIESACVRLACLSKNPNFEKEIDQMIANLESVTAVDDLETAVKYGVAVHQFIRRECNNKYLLAFLNNIKDVATLLNYFAHKSSEIEEVSRVGHINILKALKKRDQAESAKAMAEHIATTCQGIVRLQCASLLLRTW
;
A
#
# COMPACT_ATOMS: atom_id res chain seq x y z
N MET A 1 -10.03 -15.26 20.37
CA MET A 1 -9.23 -14.19 19.72
C MET A 1 -9.65 -12.83 20.27
N LYS A 2 -8.74 -11.89 20.44
CA LYS A 2 -9.08 -10.51 20.81
C LYS A 2 -9.67 -9.78 19.60
N LYS A 3 -10.46 -8.71 19.86
CA LYS A 3 -11.11 -7.91 18.80
C LYS A 3 -10.10 -7.39 17.75
N GLU A 4 -8.96 -6.94 18.20
CA GLU A 4 -7.88 -6.43 17.35
C GLU A 4 -7.29 -7.51 16.43
N GLU A 5 -7.13 -8.72 16.94
CA GLU A 5 -6.64 -9.88 16.15
C GLU A 5 -7.63 -10.27 15.05
N ILE A 6 -8.92 -10.22 15.35
CA ILE A 6 -9.99 -10.50 14.38
C ILE A 6 -10.05 -9.42 13.30
N LEU A 7 -9.91 -8.14 13.70
CA LEU A 7 -9.87 -7.03 12.74
C LEU A 7 -8.70 -7.19 11.78
N GLU A 8 -7.50 -7.49 12.28
CA GLU A 8 -6.32 -7.67 11.42
C GLU A 8 -6.43 -8.92 10.54
N ASP A 9 -7.05 -10.02 11.02
CA ASP A 9 -7.30 -11.20 10.19
C ASP A 9 -8.30 -10.89 9.05
N LEU A 10 -9.37 -10.16 9.35
CA LEU A 10 -10.33 -9.74 8.31
C LEU A 10 -9.69 -8.78 7.30
N LYS A 11 -8.88 -7.81 7.75
CA LYS A 11 -8.11 -6.94 6.85
C LYS A 11 -7.21 -7.75 5.94
N ARG A 12 -6.44 -8.68 6.50
CA ARG A 12 -5.59 -9.59 5.73
C ARG A 12 -6.39 -10.35 4.68
N LYS A 13 -7.50 -10.98 5.06
CA LYS A 13 -8.36 -11.75 4.14
C LYS A 13 -8.91 -10.90 3.00
N ILE A 14 -9.30 -9.65 3.28
CA ILE A 14 -9.76 -8.70 2.26
C ILE A 14 -8.60 -8.32 1.33
N ILE A 15 -7.45 -7.99 1.88
CA ILE A 15 -6.26 -7.58 1.12
C ILE A 15 -5.74 -8.72 0.22
N THR A 16 -5.74 -9.95 0.72
CA THR A 16 -5.28 -11.13 -0.04
C THR A 16 -6.32 -11.65 -1.04
N GLY A 17 -7.57 -11.15 -0.97
CA GLY A 17 -8.67 -11.60 -1.80
C GLY A 17 -9.30 -12.93 -1.35
N GLU A 18 -9.01 -13.40 -0.14
CA GLU A 18 -9.73 -14.53 0.47
C GLU A 18 -11.20 -14.16 0.73
N ILE A 19 -11.48 -12.90 1.05
CA ILE A 19 -12.82 -12.30 1.03
C ILE A 19 -12.83 -11.33 -0.16
N HIS A 20 -13.74 -11.57 -1.11
CA HIS A 20 -13.73 -10.87 -2.39
C HIS A 20 -14.34 -9.47 -2.30
N GLN A 21 -13.96 -8.59 -3.21
CA GLN A 21 -14.60 -7.29 -3.37
C GLN A 21 -16.08 -7.46 -3.70
N GLY A 22 -16.95 -6.69 -3.02
CA GLY A 22 -18.41 -6.79 -3.13
C GLY A 22 -19.04 -7.89 -2.27
N GLU A 23 -18.23 -8.77 -1.65
CA GLU A 23 -18.72 -9.82 -0.77
C GLU A 23 -19.35 -9.26 0.51
N SER A 24 -20.45 -9.85 0.95
CA SER A 24 -21.17 -9.41 2.15
C SER A 24 -20.41 -9.78 3.42
N LEU A 25 -20.37 -8.86 4.37
CA LEU A 25 -19.78 -9.03 5.69
C LEU A 25 -20.89 -9.01 6.74
N THR A 26 -21.47 -10.18 7.05
CA THR A 26 -22.59 -10.23 7.97
C THR A 26 -22.15 -10.39 9.43
N GLU A 27 -22.86 -9.67 10.34
CA GLU A 27 -22.62 -9.81 11.78
C GLU A 27 -22.72 -11.25 12.26
N ARG A 28 -23.65 -12.02 11.67
CA ARG A 28 -23.90 -13.40 12.04
C ARG A 28 -22.71 -14.29 11.69
N GLU A 29 -22.26 -14.29 10.44
CA GLU A 29 -21.17 -15.13 9.97
C GLU A 29 -19.87 -14.84 10.72
N ILE A 30 -19.54 -13.55 10.94
CA ILE A 30 -18.34 -13.15 11.68
C ILE A 30 -18.46 -13.59 13.15
N SER A 31 -19.63 -13.41 13.77
CA SER A 31 -19.92 -13.84 15.14
C SER A 31 -19.75 -15.36 15.32
N GLU A 32 -20.29 -16.14 14.39
CA GLU A 32 -20.18 -17.60 14.38
C GLU A 32 -18.74 -18.07 14.11
N THR A 33 -18.07 -17.47 13.12
CA THR A 33 -16.70 -17.86 12.73
C THR A 33 -15.68 -17.63 13.83
N TYR A 34 -15.76 -16.50 14.53
CA TYR A 34 -14.79 -16.12 15.55
C TYR A 34 -15.26 -16.37 16.99
N GLY A 35 -16.46 -16.87 17.18
CA GLY A 35 -17.00 -17.19 18.51
C GLY A 35 -17.17 -15.97 19.43
N ILE A 36 -17.55 -14.80 18.89
CA ILE A 36 -17.73 -13.56 19.62
C ILE A 36 -19.17 -13.04 19.50
N SER A 37 -19.60 -12.18 20.43
CA SER A 37 -20.92 -11.56 20.36
C SER A 37 -21.00 -10.50 19.24
N ARG A 38 -22.22 -10.07 18.88
CA ARG A 38 -22.45 -9.11 17.78
C ARG A 38 -21.93 -7.71 18.06
N THR A 39 -21.86 -7.28 19.32
CA THR A 39 -21.36 -5.90 19.65
C THR A 39 -19.94 -5.65 19.16
N PRO A 40 -18.91 -6.45 19.52
CA PRO A 40 -17.58 -6.26 18.98
C PRO A 40 -17.51 -6.46 17.46
N VAL A 41 -18.38 -7.28 16.85
CA VAL A 41 -18.44 -7.43 15.39
C VAL A 41 -18.83 -6.11 14.72
N ARG A 42 -19.83 -5.39 15.24
CA ARG A 42 -20.24 -4.08 14.73
C ARG A 42 -19.09 -3.06 14.78
N GLU A 43 -18.32 -3.06 15.86
CA GLU A 43 -17.14 -2.20 15.99
C GLU A 43 -16.07 -2.55 14.96
N ILE A 44 -15.85 -3.84 14.69
CA ILE A 44 -14.93 -4.32 13.65
C ILE A 44 -15.41 -3.87 12.26
N LEU A 45 -16.68 -4.08 11.92
CA LEU A 45 -17.25 -3.67 10.64
C LEU A 45 -17.19 -2.15 10.46
N TRP A 46 -17.51 -1.38 11.51
CA TRP A 46 -17.36 0.07 11.48
C TRP A 46 -15.90 0.49 11.22
N ASN A 47 -14.93 -0.20 11.84
CA ASN A 47 -13.51 0.07 11.62
C ASN A 47 -13.10 -0.24 10.17
N LEU A 48 -13.55 -1.39 9.60
CA LEU A 48 -13.29 -1.71 8.19
C LEU A 48 -13.86 -0.64 7.24
N CYS A 49 -15.05 -0.10 7.55
CA CYS A 49 -15.62 1.01 6.79
C CYS A 49 -14.81 2.30 6.95
N SER A 50 -14.34 2.61 8.17
CA SER A 50 -13.56 3.84 8.44
C SER A 50 -12.20 3.86 7.73
N VAL A 51 -11.62 2.68 7.45
CA VAL A 51 -10.38 2.53 6.67
C VAL A 51 -10.64 2.23 5.18
N ASN A 52 -11.88 2.38 4.73
CA ASN A 52 -12.30 2.16 3.35
C ASN A 52 -12.12 0.74 2.80
N LEU A 53 -11.95 -0.29 3.62
CA LEU A 53 -11.94 -1.69 3.18
C LEU A 53 -13.34 -2.27 3.01
N ALA A 54 -14.33 -1.70 3.68
CA ALA A 54 -15.74 -2.05 3.55
C ALA A 54 -16.61 -0.80 3.37
N GLU A 55 -17.85 -1.01 2.99
CA GLU A 55 -18.86 0.05 2.86
C GLU A 55 -20.21 -0.44 3.38
N GLN A 56 -21.03 0.49 3.87
CA GLN A 56 -22.43 0.22 4.22
C GLN A 56 -23.33 0.42 3.00
N ASP A 57 -24.02 -0.63 2.63
CA ASP A 57 -25.07 -0.57 1.61
C ASP A 57 -26.42 -0.50 2.32
N PRO A 58 -27.28 0.49 2.04
CA PRO A 58 -28.57 0.64 2.72
C PRO A 58 -29.48 -0.60 2.65
N ASP A 59 -29.40 -1.34 1.53
CA ASP A 59 -30.27 -2.49 1.26
C ASP A 59 -29.59 -3.83 1.59
N LYS A 60 -28.27 -3.90 1.55
CA LYS A 60 -27.49 -5.15 1.64
C LYS A 60 -26.61 -5.27 2.88
N GLY A 61 -26.59 -4.24 3.73
CA GLY A 61 -25.74 -4.21 4.92
C GLY A 61 -24.27 -3.92 4.61
N CYS A 62 -23.35 -4.41 5.44
CA CYS A 62 -21.91 -4.20 5.25
C CYS A 62 -21.35 -5.15 4.19
N ARG A 63 -20.50 -4.64 3.30
CA ARG A 63 -19.80 -5.44 2.28
C ARG A 63 -18.37 -4.94 2.06
N VAL A 64 -17.52 -5.79 1.53
CA VAL A 64 -16.18 -5.39 1.06
C VAL A 64 -16.32 -4.38 -0.07
N LYS A 65 -15.61 -3.26 0.03
CA LYS A 65 -15.67 -2.20 -0.97
C LYS A 65 -15.10 -2.66 -2.31
N THR A 66 -15.76 -2.28 -3.39
CA THR A 66 -15.29 -2.53 -4.75
C THR A 66 -14.55 -1.28 -5.26
N TYR A 67 -13.35 -1.49 -5.78
CA TYR A 67 -12.51 -0.42 -6.31
C TYR A 67 -12.51 -0.45 -7.83
N THR A 68 -12.90 0.68 -8.44
CA THR A 68 -12.80 0.92 -9.88
C THR A 68 -11.38 1.33 -10.25
N ILE A 69 -11.06 1.32 -11.55
CA ILE A 69 -9.79 1.87 -12.05
C ILE A 69 -9.63 3.34 -11.67
N ASN A 70 -10.72 4.11 -11.70
CA ASN A 70 -10.67 5.52 -11.28
C ASN A 70 -10.33 5.68 -9.80
N ASP A 71 -10.93 4.87 -8.92
CA ASP A 71 -10.59 4.87 -7.49
C ASP A 71 -9.10 4.56 -7.27
N MET A 72 -8.54 3.61 -8.04
CA MET A 72 -7.12 3.29 -7.99
C MET A 72 -6.26 4.50 -8.36
N ILE A 73 -6.58 5.17 -9.46
CA ILE A 73 -5.87 6.38 -9.91
C ILE A 73 -5.94 7.47 -8.83
N GLU A 74 -7.10 7.70 -8.22
CA GLU A 74 -7.28 8.70 -7.16
C GLU A 74 -6.42 8.40 -5.91
N VAL A 75 -6.36 7.13 -5.49
CA VAL A 75 -5.49 6.71 -4.37
C VAL A 75 -4.02 6.93 -4.71
N TYR A 76 -3.58 6.58 -5.93
CA TYR A 76 -2.19 6.77 -6.34
C TYR A 76 -1.82 8.24 -6.50
N ASN A 77 -2.69 9.10 -7.04
CA ASN A 77 -2.49 10.55 -7.08
C ASN A 77 -2.36 11.13 -5.65
N THR A 78 -3.16 10.65 -4.71
CA THR A 78 -3.06 11.04 -3.31
C THR A 78 -1.73 10.60 -2.69
N ARG A 79 -1.27 9.37 -2.97
CA ARG A 79 0.04 8.88 -2.54
C ARG A 79 1.17 9.72 -3.11
N GLU A 80 1.14 10.01 -4.41
CA GLU A 80 2.14 10.84 -5.08
C GLU A 80 2.31 12.19 -4.37
N ALA A 81 1.21 12.90 -4.15
CA ALA A 81 1.25 14.22 -3.50
C ALA A 81 1.85 14.14 -2.08
N ILE A 82 1.43 13.17 -1.27
CA ILE A 82 1.86 13.08 0.13
C ILE A 82 3.28 12.48 0.22
N GLU A 83 3.60 11.41 -0.51
CA GLU A 83 4.90 10.74 -0.44
C GLU A 83 6.01 11.60 -1.05
N SER A 84 5.71 12.41 -2.09
CA SER A 84 6.64 13.42 -2.60
C SER A 84 6.94 14.52 -1.58
N ALA A 85 5.95 14.93 -0.77
CA ALA A 85 6.19 15.83 0.34
C ALA A 85 7.02 15.17 1.45
N CYS A 86 6.78 13.89 1.75
CA CYS A 86 7.55 13.15 2.74
C CYS A 86 9.03 13.02 2.35
N VAL A 87 9.33 12.66 1.10
CA VAL A 87 10.71 12.48 0.66
C VAL A 87 11.48 13.81 0.65
N ARG A 88 10.83 14.93 0.31
CA ARG A 88 11.43 16.27 0.43
C ARG A 88 11.85 16.58 1.86
N LEU A 89 11.01 16.28 2.85
CA LEU A 89 11.33 16.48 4.25
C LEU A 89 12.40 15.50 4.74
N ALA A 90 12.42 14.27 4.25
CA ALA A 90 13.45 13.29 4.57
C ALA A 90 14.86 13.77 4.15
N CYS A 91 15.00 14.58 3.09
CA CYS A 91 16.25 15.22 2.73
C CYS A 91 16.85 16.09 3.85
N LEU A 92 16.03 16.58 4.78
CA LEU A 92 16.41 17.43 5.91
C LEU A 92 16.74 16.62 7.18
N SER A 93 16.71 15.29 7.09
CA SER A 93 16.98 14.40 8.23
C SER A 93 18.35 14.70 8.87
N LYS A 94 18.36 14.68 10.21
CA LYS A 94 19.55 14.81 11.05
C LYS A 94 20.08 13.45 11.54
N ASN A 95 19.56 12.34 11.01
CA ASN A 95 20.02 11.01 11.34
C ASN A 95 21.52 10.86 10.96
N PRO A 96 22.42 10.58 11.91
CA PRO A 96 23.85 10.46 11.63
C PRO A 96 24.20 9.25 10.74
N ASN A 97 23.29 8.25 10.67
CA ASN A 97 23.46 7.07 9.85
C ASN A 97 22.73 7.17 8.49
N PHE A 98 22.16 8.33 8.15
CA PHE A 98 21.27 8.50 7.00
C PHE A 98 21.88 7.98 5.69
N GLU A 99 23.09 8.41 5.36
CA GLU A 99 23.75 8.00 4.11
C GLU A 99 24.14 6.52 4.13
N LYS A 100 24.62 6.03 5.28
CA LYS A 100 25.00 4.62 5.46
C LYS A 100 23.79 3.69 5.28
N GLU A 101 22.62 4.08 5.83
CA GLU A 101 21.38 3.30 5.66
C GLU A 101 20.92 3.33 4.19
N ILE A 102 21.02 4.46 3.51
CA ILE A 102 20.71 4.56 2.07
C ILE A 102 21.64 3.67 1.25
N ASP A 103 22.93 3.68 1.50
CA ASP A 103 23.88 2.83 0.78
C ASP A 103 23.58 1.34 0.97
N GLN A 104 23.23 0.94 2.18
CA GLN A 104 22.81 -0.43 2.46
C GLN A 104 21.52 -0.81 1.71
N MET A 105 20.54 0.09 1.67
CA MET A 105 19.30 -0.16 0.93
C MET A 105 19.53 -0.26 -0.58
N ILE A 106 20.38 0.59 -1.14
CA ILE A 106 20.76 0.51 -2.57
C ILE A 106 21.45 -0.83 -2.83
N ALA A 107 22.42 -1.23 -2.02
CA ALA A 107 23.11 -2.50 -2.16
C ALA A 107 22.14 -3.69 -2.08
N ASN A 108 21.18 -3.67 -1.14
CA ASN A 108 20.15 -4.69 -1.02
C ASN A 108 19.27 -4.76 -2.28
N LEU A 109 18.81 -3.63 -2.80
CA LEU A 109 17.98 -3.58 -4.01
C LEU A 109 18.78 -4.00 -5.26
N GLU A 110 20.08 -3.72 -5.33
CA GLU A 110 20.96 -4.11 -6.45
C GLU A 110 21.36 -5.61 -6.37
N SER A 111 21.28 -6.23 -5.20
CA SER A 111 21.63 -7.65 -5.00
C SER A 111 20.55 -8.64 -5.45
N VAL A 112 19.36 -8.18 -5.80
CA VAL A 112 18.21 -9.01 -6.18
C VAL A 112 17.50 -8.42 -7.37
N THR A 113 16.92 -9.28 -8.24
CA THR A 113 15.92 -8.84 -9.22
C THR A 113 14.56 -9.40 -8.84
N ALA A 114 13.48 -8.72 -9.20
CA ALA A 114 12.13 -9.22 -8.94
C ALA A 114 11.79 -10.48 -9.76
N VAL A 115 12.58 -10.78 -10.78
CA VAL A 115 12.44 -12.00 -11.59
C VAL A 115 13.02 -13.20 -10.85
N ASP A 116 14.13 -13.03 -10.13
CA ASP A 116 14.82 -14.12 -9.42
C ASP A 116 14.23 -14.35 -8.03
N ASP A 117 13.90 -13.29 -7.30
CA ASP A 117 13.34 -13.34 -5.95
C ASP A 117 12.37 -12.18 -5.71
N LEU A 118 11.12 -12.40 -6.09
CA LEU A 118 10.05 -11.41 -5.99
C LEU A 118 9.77 -11.00 -4.53
N GLU A 119 9.76 -11.94 -3.61
CA GLU A 119 9.44 -11.68 -2.20
C GLU A 119 10.49 -10.75 -1.55
N THR A 120 11.78 -11.04 -1.78
CA THR A 120 12.87 -10.21 -1.28
C THR A 120 12.88 -8.83 -1.95
N ALA A 121 12.62 -8.73 -3.25
CA ALA A 121 12.53 -7.46 -3.96
C ALA A 121 11.41 -6.56 -3.38
N VAL A 122 10.22 -7.12 -3.17
CA VAL A 122 9.08 -6.44 -2.51
C VAL A 122 9.45 -5.98 -1.11
N LYS A 123 10.06 -6.85 -0.30
CA LYS A 123 10.50 -6.52 1.07
C LYS A 123 11.46 -5.33 1.09
N TYR A 124 12.43 -5.29 0.19
CA TYR A 124 13.37 -4.19 0.10
C TYR A 124 12.70 -2.90 -0.39
N GLY A 125 11.78 -2.97 -1.35
CA GLY A 125 10.99 -1.83 -1.78
C GLY A 125 10.14 -1.22 -0.65
N VAL A 126 9.44 -2.05 0.11
CA VAL A 126 8.66 -1.60 1.28
C VAL A 126 9.55 -0.91 2.32
N ALA A 127 10.77 -1.39 2.54
CA ALA A 127 11.71 -0.79 3.48
C ALA A 127 12.12 0.65 3.07
N VAL A 128 12.19 0.96 1.77
CA VAL A 128 12.47 2.33 1.28
C VAL A 128 11.37 3.30 1.72
N HIS A 129 10.10 2.96 1.50
CA HIS A 129 8.99 3.79 1.94
C HIS A 129 8.94 3.95 3.47
N GLN A 130 9.24 2.90 4.23
CA GLN A 130 9.32 2.96 5.69
C GLN A 130 10.44 3.89 6.16
N PHE A 131 11.61 3.82 5.54
CA PHE A 131 12.73 4.72 5.79
C PHE A 131 12.34 6.17 5.56
N ILE A 132 11.77 6.50 4.40
CA ILE A 132 11.34 7.85 4.05
C ILE A 132 10.32 8.39 5.06
N ARG A 133 9.34 7.57 5.45
CA ARG A 133 8.35 7.95 6.48
C ARG A 133 8.99 8.25 7.83
N ARG A 134 9.95 7.46 8.25
CA ARG A 134 10.70 7.69 9.50
C ARG A 134 11.49 9.00 9.43
N GLU A 135 12.23 9.22 8.34
CA GLU A 135 13.09 10.38 8.17
C GLU A 135 12.31 11.68 7.88
N CYS A 136 11.11 11.59 7.30
CA CYS A 136 10.21 12.73 7.08
C CYS A 136 9.85 13.47 8.38
N ASN A 137 9.72 12.74 9.48
CA ASN A 137 9.41 13.26 10.83
C ASN A 137 8.27 14.29 10.87
N ASN A 138 7.23 14.11 10.04
CA ASN A 138 6.04 14.98 9.98
C ASN A 138 4.79 14.18 10.33
N LYS A 139 4.32 14.33 11.57
CA LYS A 139 3.17 13.57 12.09
C LYS A 139 1.87 13.77 11.29
N TYR A 140 1.67 14.94 10.66
CA TYR A 140 0.45 15.24 9.91
C TYR A 140 0.46 14.54 8.54
N LEU A 141 1.58 14.59 7.80
CA LEU A 141 1.70 13.83 6.56
C LEU A 141 1.58 12.32 6.81
N LEU A 142 2.19 11.82 7.89
CA LEU A 142 2.09 10.41 8.27
C LEU A 142 0.65 10.02 8.66
N ALA A 143 -0.12 10.90 9.30
CA ALA A 143 -1.52 10.66 9.58
C ALA A 143 -2.36 10.52 8.30
N PHE A 144 -2.14 11.38 7.29
CA PHE A 144 -2.80 11.25 5.99
C PHE A 144 -2.42 9.95 5.26
N LEU A 145 -1.15 9.55 5.27
CA LEU A 145 -0.72 8.26 4.71
C LEU A 145 -1.36 7.07 5.43
N ASN A 146 -1.50 7.15 6.76
CA ASN A 146 -2.14 6.10 7.54
C ASN A 146 -3.63 5.95 7.20
N ASN A 147 -4.34 7.03 6.85
CA ASN A 147 -5.75 6.97 6.46
C ASN A 147 -5.98 6.19 5.15
N ILE A 148 -5.00 6.16 4.25
CA ILE A 148 -5.09 5.43 2.97
C ILE A 148 -4.26 4.15 2.95
N LYS A 149 -3.57 3.82 4.05
CA LYS A 149 -2.62 2.71 4.13
C LYS A 149 -3.24 1.37 3.71
N ASP A 150 -4.39 1.03 4.29
CA ASP A 150 -5.01 -0.28 4.07
C ASP A 150 -5.49 -0.42 2.63
N VAL A 151 -6.06 0.64 2.05
CA VAL A 151 -6.46 0.69 0.64
C VAL A 151 -5.24 0.61 -0.28
N ALA A 152 -4.19 1.38 0.00
CA ALA A 152 -2.96 1.33 -0.78
C ALA A 152 -2.32 -0.08 -0.72
N THR A 153 -2.37 -0.75 0.44
CA THR A 153 -1.90 -2.13 0.59
C THR A 153 -2.73 -3.10 -0.23
N LEU A 154 -4.08 -2.96 -0.22
CA LEU A 154 -4.97 -3.76 -1.06
C LEU A 154 -4.63 -3.60 -2.56
N LEU A 155 -4.48 -2.37 -3.02
CA LEU A 155 -4.19 -2.10 -4.44
C LEU A 155 -2.80 -2.58 -4.84
N ASN A 156 -1.79 -2.43 -3.96
CA ASN A 156 -0.43 -2.90 -4.19
C ASN A 156 -0.30 -4.43 -4.16
N TYR A 157 -1.20 -5.14 -3.46
CA TYR A 157 -1.10 -6.59 -3.32
C TYR A 157 -1.03 -7.32 -4.67
N PHE A 158 -1.78 -6.84 -5.66
CA PHE A 158 -1.75 -7.41 -7.00
C PHE A 158 -0.49 -6.99 -7.78
N ALA A 159 0.02 -5.76 -7.57
CA ALA A 159 1.29 -5.32 -8.14
C ALA A 159 2.45 -6.18 -7.65
N HIS A 160 2.49 -6.42 -6.33
CA HIS A 160 3.51 -7.24 -5.67
C HIS A 160 3.52 -8.72 -6.09
N LYS A 161 2.55 -9.16 -6.90
CA LYS A 161 2.54 -10.49 -7.54
C LYS A 161 3.10 -10.49 -8.97
N SER A 162 3.39 -9.33 -9.53
CA SER A 162 3.94 -9.18 -10.89
C SER A 162 5.42 -8.84 -10.80
N SER A 163 6.29 -9.78 -11.22
CA SER A 163 7.73 -9.55 -11.28
C SER A 163 8.10 -8.39 -12.22
N GLU A 164 7.32 -8.19 -13.30
CA GLU A 164 7.55 -7.08 -14.23
C GLU A 164 7.31 -5.71 -13.56
N ILE A 165 6.19 -5.56 -12.84
CA ILE A 165 5.88 -4.32 -12.12
C ILE A 165 6.89 -4.09 -11.00
N GLU A 166 7.23 -5.13 -10.24
CA GLU A 166 8.18 -5.02 -9.12
C GLU A 166 9.59 -4.72 -9.60
N GLU A 167 10.01 -5.21 -10.76
CA GLU A 167 11.33 -4.84 -11.31
C GLU A 167 11.40 -3.37 -11.68
N VAL A 168 10.36 -2.82 -12.30
CA VAL A 168 10.25 -1.38 -12.58
C VAL A 168 10.20 -0.57 -11.27
N SER A 169 9.44 -1.04 -10.28
CA SER A 169 9.34 -0.44 -8.94
C SER A 169 10.69 -0.42 -8.24
N ARG A 170 11.45 -1.53 -8.28
CA ARG A 170 12.79 -1.67 -7.71
C ARG A 170 13.77 -0.62 -8.27
N VAL A 171 13.77 -0.44 -9.59
CA VAL A 171 14.59 0.61 -10.24
C VAL A 171 14.16 2.00 -9.76
N GLY A 172 12.86 2.25 -9.65
CA GLY A 172 12.31 3.49 -9.10
C GLY A 172 12.79 3.76 -7.68
N HIS A 173 12.78 2.75 -6.81
CA HIS A 173 13.29 2.87 -5.44
C HIS A 173 14.79 3.24 -5.39
N ILE A 174 15.62 2.64 -6.25
CA ILE A 174 17.04 2.98 -6.35
C ILE A 174 17.21 4.44 -6.76
N ASN A 175 16.43 4.94 -7.72
CA ASN A 175 16.49 6.33 -8.16
C ASN A 175 16.09 7.31 -7.04
N ILE A 176 15.04 6.99 -6.27
CA ILE A 176 14.63 7.77 -5.09
C ILE A 176 15.79 7.84 -4.08
N LEU A 177 16.39 6.70 -3.74
CA LEU A 177 17.48 6.64 -2.77
C LEU A 177 18.73 7.41 -3.25
N LYS A 178 19.08 7.33 -4.54
CA LYS A 178 20.20 8.07 -5.12
C LYS A 178 19.98 9.59 -5.05
N ALA A 179 18.75 10.06 -5.33
CA ALA A 179 18.38 11.48 -5.18
C ALA A 179 18.40 11.92 -3.70
N LEU A 180 17.83 11.07 -2.83
CA LEU A 180 17.77 11.31 -1.39
C LEU A 180 19.17 11.39 -0.76
N LYS A 181 20.13 10.59 -1.22
CA LYS A 181 21.53 10.64 -0.79
C LYS A 181 22.20 11.98 -1.12
N LYS A 182 21.86 12.58 -2.26
CA LYS A 182 22.33 13.93 -2.63
C LYS A 182 21.67 15.05 -1.80
N ARG A 183 20.65 14.71 -0.99
CA ARG A 183 19.80 15.66 -0.27
C ARG A 183 19.12 16.69 -1.17
N ASP A 184 18.93 16.37 -2.45
CA ASP A 184 18.21 17.20 -3.40
C ASP A 184 16.71 16.98 -3.27
N GLN A 185 16.03 17.96 -2.67
CA GLN A 185 14.60 17.90 -2.40
C GLN A 185 13.75 17.84 -3.69
N ALA A 186 14.18 18.53 -4.75
CA ALA A 186 13.44 18.59 -6.00
C ALA A 186 13.60 17.28 -6.78
N GLU A 187 14.85 16.78 -6.91
CA GLU A 187 15.15 15.52 -7.57
C GLU A 187 14.49 14.35 -6.83
N SER A 188 14.53 14.33 -5.48
CA SER A 188 13.90 13.29 -4.68
C SER A 188 12.38 13.27 -4.84
N ALA A 189 11.72 14.43 -4.83
CA ALA A 189 10.28 14.53 -5.05
C ALA A 189 9.87 14.07 -6.45
N LYS A 190 10.64 14.46 -7.47
CA LYS A 190 10.44 14.02 -8.85
C LYS A 190 10.57 12.51 -8.99
N ALA A 191 11.63 11.92 -8.44
CA ALA A 191 11.85 10.47 -8.47
C ALA A 191 10.72 9.69 -7.77
N MET A 192 10.20 10.21 -6.64
CA MET A 192 9.06 9.63 -5.94
C MET A 192 7.79 9.70 -6.79
N ALA A 193 7.48 10.85 -7.39
CA ALA A 193 6.32 11.02 -8.25
C ALA A 193 6.37 10.06 -9.46
N GLU A 194 7.50 9.99 -10.14
CA GLU A 194 7.71 9.08 -11.28
C GLU A 194 7.54 7.61 -10.86
N HIS A 195 8.10 7.20 -9.73
CA HIS A 195 7.94 5.85 -9.18
C HIS A 195 6.47 5.49 -8.94
N ILE A 196 5.72 6.36 -8.25
CA ILE A 196 4.32 6.12 -7.93
C ILE A 196 3.45 6.11 -9.20
N ALA A 197 3.67 7.05 -10.12
CA ALA A 197 2.95 7.11 -11.38
C ALA A 197 3.19 5.86 -12.25
N THR A 198 4.44 5.40 -12.34
CA THR A 198 4.79 4.22 -13.12
C THR A 198 4.20 2.95 -12.53
N THR A 199 4.22 2.81 -11.19
CA THR A 199 3.57 1.69 -10.49
C THR A 199 2.06 1.69 -10.75
N CYS A 200 1.40 2.84 -10.64
CA CYS A 200 -0.02 3.00 -10.96
C CYS A 200 -0.35 2.54 -12.39
N GLN A 201 0.43 2.98 -13.38
CA GLN A 201 0.25 2.58 -14.77
C GLN A 201 0.36 1.06 -14.97
N GLY A 202 1.33 0.42 -14.29
CA GLY A 202 1.50 -1.04 -14.32
C GLY A 202 0.26 -1.76 -13.79
N ILE A 203 -0.27 -1.33 -12.63
CA ILE A 203 -1.47 -1.91 -12.02
C ILE A 203 -2.70 -1.72 -12.89
N VAL A 204 -2.90 -0.52 -13.43
CA VAL A 204 -4.03 -0.22 -14.32
C VAL A 204 -3.99 -1.12 -15.56
N ARG A 205 -2.81 -1.33 -16.17
CA ARG A 205 -2.65 -2.26 -17.30
C ARG A 205 -3.03 -3.68 -16.94
N LEU A 206 -2.60 -4.19 -15.77
CA LEU A 206 -2.97 -5.53 -15.28
C LEU A 206 -4.48 -5.66 -15.10
N GLN A 207 -5.13 -4.67 -14.52
CA GLN A 207 -6.58 -4.68 -14.29
C GLN A 207 -7.35 -4.63 -15.61
N CYS A 208 -6.95 -3.79 -16.56
CA CYS A 208 -7.55 -3.75 -17.89
C CYS A 208 -7.41 -5.10 -18.61
N ALA A 209 -6.23 -5.73 -18.56
CA ALA A 209 -6.02 -7.04 -19.16
C ALA A 209 -6.90 -8.12 -18.52
N SER A 210 -7.05 -8.12 -17.18
CA SER A 210 -7.90 -9.08 -16.48
C SER A 210 -9.39 -8.91 -16.77
N LEU A 211 -9.87 -7.70 -17.01
CA LEU A 211 -11.24 -7.42 -17.40
C LEU A 211 -11.52 -7.95 -18.82
N LEU A 212 -10.60 -7.77 -19.75
CA LEU A 212 -10.74 -8.30 -21.11
C LEU A 212 -10.80 -9.83 -21.15
N LEU A 213 -10.07 -10.52 -20.25
CA LEU A 213 -10.07 -11.99 -20.17
C LEU A 213 -11.33 -12.57 -19.51
N ARG A 214 -12.12 -11.77 -18.76
CA ARG A 214 -13.38 -12.20 -18.12
C ARG A 214 -14.61 -12.05 -19.04
N THR A 215 -14.44 -11.41 -20.19
CA THR A 215 -15.52 -11.14 -21.16
C THR A 215 -15.63 -12.17 -22.28
N TRP A 216 -14.90 -13.31 -22.19
CA TRP A 216 -14.96 -14.46 -23.13
C TRP A 216 -15.33 -15.77 -22.36
#